data_4d72440cd37805871f293d1db59edbff
#
_entry.id   4d72440cd37805871f293d1db59edbff
#
_cell.length_a   1.000
_cell.length_b   1.000
_cell.length_c   1.000
_cell.angle_alpha   90.00
_cell.angle_beta   90.00
_cell.angle_gamma   90.00
#
_symmetry.space_group_name_H-M   'P 1'
#
loop_
_entity.id
_entity.type
_entity.pdbx_description
1 polymer ?
#
loop_
_entity_poly.entity_id
_entity_poly.type
_entity_poly.pdbx_seq_one_letter_code
_entity_poly.pdbx_strand_id
1 'polypeptide(L)'
;MEAIHSNWTAPRIKADGIYYADDFDILTTILSALKWREKNGQIKMVTDSEGLRYYNERGMCGIWDAVTTELDNIPDVIDPSVFWAAGKIYSLVYSGTPAAVMDTDFIVWDKLAFDNLGEIAVIHDEDIYPDVYPDISHFNMKRGYVFDPELDWRLRPSNTAFYVIRNKELAELYTGEAVRFMENAAGGDSLTYMVFAEQRLLPMCSAMLGIDMYVISNLERLFRDGERWFTHTWGMKRQMRENTALRADFCRRCIRRITADFPEYESMLRGIEELRPYF
;
A
#
# COMPACT_ATOMS: atom_id res chain seq x y z
N MET A 1 -5.51 8.88 -14.72
CA MET A 1 -5.89 8.45 -13.33
C MET A 1 -4.76 8.84 -12.41
N GLU A 2 -5.06 9.45 -11.28
CA GLU A 2 -4.04 9.75 -10.28
C GLU A 2 -3.73 8.51 -9.44
N ALA A 3 -2.45 8.25 -9.19
CA ALA A 3 -2.05 7.23 -8.22
C ALA A 3 -1.82 7.85 -6.84
N ILE A 4 -1.95 7.00 -5.82
CA ILE A 4 -1.76 7.35 -4.42
C ILE A 4 -0.73 6.39 -3.82
N HIS A 5 0.40 6.94 -3.39
CA HIS A 5 1.24 6.33 -2.38
C HIS A 5 0.76 6.76 -1.00
N SER A 6 0.80 5.84 -0.06
CA SER A 6 0.47 6.13 1.34
C SER A 6 1.62 5.75 2.25
N ASN A 7 1.96 6.65 3.17
CA ASN A 7 2.95 6.36 4.21
C ASN A 7 2.55 7.01 5.53
N TRP A 8 1.95 6.23 6.43
CA TRP A 8 1.68 6.64 7.80
C TRP A 8 2.84 6.22 8.69
N THR A 9 3.53 7.20 9.31
CA THR A 9 4.76 6.92 10.06
C THR A 9 4.51 6.40 11.47
N ALA A 10 3.31 6.64 12.04
CA ALA A 10 2.97 6.30 13.40
C ALA A 10 3.21 4.81 13.78
N PRO A 11 2.97 3.82 12.91
CA PRO A 11 3.29 2.42 13.21
C PRO A 11 4.77 2.19 13.51
N ARG A 12 5.65 2.76 12.70
CA ARG A 12 7.10 2.65 12.88
C ARG A 12 7.56 3.42 14.11
N ILE A 13 7.04 4.62 14.32
CA ILE A 13 7.35 5.42 15.52
C ILE A 13 6.89 4.69 16.79
N LYS A 14 5.72 4.05 16.76
CA LYS A 14 5.22 3.25 17.88
C LYS A 14 6.11 2.07 18.21
N ALA A 15 6.65 1.40 17.18
CA ALA A 15 7.51 0.23 17.35
C ALA A 15 8.95 0.59 17.77
N ASP A 16 9.54 1.60 17.11
CA ASP A 16 10.98 1.87 17.14
C ASP A 16 11.34 3.23 17.78
N GLY A 17 10.35 4.05 18.14
CA GLY A 17 10.54 5.39 18.75
C GLY A 17 10.84 6.49 17.72
N ILE A 18 11.25 6.13 16.50
CA ILE A 18 11.55 7.05 15.40
C ILE A 18 11.03 6.48 14.08
N TYR A 19 10.78 7.37 13.11
CA TYR A 19 10.51 6.94 11.75
C TYR A 19 11.81 6.81 10.95
N TYR A 20 11.94 5.71 10.25
CA TYR A 20 12.97 5.46 9.23
C TYR A 20 12.45 4.46 8.18
N ALA A 21 13.02 4.51 6.99
CA ALA A 21 12.82 3.50 5.96
C ALA A 21 14.15 2.78 5.68
N ASP A 22 14.09 1.50 5.37
CA ASP A 22 15.26 0.77 4.88
C ASP A 22 15.71 1.34 3.53
N ASP A 23 16.98 1.23 3.20
CA ASP A 23 17.56 1.70 1.93
C ASP A 23 16.85 1.12 0.69
N PHE A 24 16.49 -0.16 0.73
CA PHE A 24 15.71 -0.79 -0.34
C PHE A 24 14.27 -0.26 -0.41
N ASP A 25 13.63 0.10 0.71
CA ASP A 25 12.30 0.73 0.72
C ASP A 25 12.37 2.16 0.14
N ILE A 26 13.42 2.93 0.45
CA ILE A 26 13.68 4.23 -0.17
C ILE A 26 13.77 4.09 -1.70
N LEU A 27 14.58 3.14 -2.17
CA LEU A 27 14.82 2.94 -3.60
C LEU A 27 13.58 2.43 -4.35
N THR A 28 12.81 1.52 -3.74
CA THR A 28 11.56 1.06 -4.36
C THR A 28 10.52 2.15 -4.40
N THR A 29 10.41 2.98 -3.36
CA THR A 29 9.52 4.15 -3.34
C THR A 29 9.86 5.13 -4.48
N ILE A 30 11.15 5.43 -4.68
CA ILE A 30 11.61 6.30 -5.78
C ILE A 30 11.26 5.68 -7.14
N LEU A 31 11.59 4.40 -7.36
CA LEU A 31 11.28 3.71 -8.61
C LEU A 31 9.77 3.63 -8.87
N SER A 32 8.99 3.32 -7.85
CA SER A 32 7.54 3.22 -7.97
C SER A 32 6.93 4.55 -8.43
N ALA A 33 7.27 5.66 -7.74
CA ALA A 33 6.77 6.98 -8.10
C ALA A 33 7.20 7.41 -9.50
N LEU A 34 8.50 7.31 -9.81
CA LEU A 34 9.03 7.77 -11.09
C LEU A 34 8.53 6.93 -12.28
N LYS A 35 8.44 5.61 -12.12
CA LYS A 35 7.91 4.72 -13.17
C LYS A 35 6.43 4.95 -13.41
N TRP A 36 5.66 5.18 -12.35
CA TRP A 36 4.26 5.55 -12.52
C TRP A 36 4.12 6.86 -13.30
N ARG A 37 4.85 7.91 -12.93
CA ARG A 37 4.82 9.21 -13.62
C ARG A 37 5.20 9.09 -15.09
N GLU A 38 6.23 8.30 -15.37
CA GLU A 38 6.68 8.05 -16.76
C GLU A 38 5.60 7.37 -17.63
N LYS A 39 4.87 6.40 -17.07
CA LYS A 39 4.01 5.50 -17.84
C LYS A 39 2.51 5.82 -17.71
N ASN A 40 2.06 6.26 -16.54
CA ASN A 40 0.65 6.24 -16.18
C ASN A 40 0.08 7.60 -15.74
N GLY A 41 0.92 8.59 -15.51
CA GLY A 41 0.50 9.96 -15.19
C GLY A 41 0.78 10.36 -13.75
N GLN A 42 -0.09 11.17 -13.18
CA GLN A 42 0.13 11.78 -11.87
C GLN A 42 0.13 10.77 -10.73
N ILE A 43 0.96 11.03 -9.74
CA ILE A 43 1.02 10.29 -8.48
C ILE A 43 1.28 11.26 -7.33
N LYS A 44 0.57 11.06 -6.22
CA LYS A 44 0.80 11.82 -4.99
C LYS A 44 1.22 10.92 -3.84
N MET A 45 1.88 11.50 -2.86
CA MET A 45 2.12 10.90 -1.55
C MET A 45 1.15 11.50 -0.55
N VAL A 46 0.40 10.64 0.13
CA VAL A 46 -0.40 11.00 1.30
C VAL A 46 0.32 10.45 2.53
N THR A 47 0.75 11.33 3.43
CA THR A 47 1.55 10.98 4.60
C THR A 47 1.11 11.79 5.82
N ASP A 48 1.86 11.75 6.90
CA ASP A 48 1.76 12.63 8.06
C ASP A 48 2.91 13.66 8.08
N SER A 49 2.90 14.60 9.02
CA SER A 49 3.92 15.65 9.14
C SER A 49 5.33 15.09 9.31
N GLU A 50 5.49 13.98 10.02
CA GLU A 50 6.78 13.32 10.19
C GLU A 50 7.28 12.69 8.88
N GLY A 51 6.39 12.04 8.11
CA GLY A 51 6.73 11.51 6.79
C GLY A 51 7.11 12.62 5.81
N LEU A 52 6.37 13.74 5.79
CA LEU A 52 6.73 14.90 4.97
C LEU A 52 8.13 15.42 5.34
N ARG A 53 8.43 15.57 6.66
CA ARG A 53 9.75 15.98 7.13
C ARG A 53 10.83 15.03 6.64
N TYR A 54 10.62 13.72 6.80
CA TYR A 54 11.54 12.67 6.38
C TYR A 54 11.87 12.74 4.89
N TYR A 55 10.86 12.87 4.03
CA TYR A 55 11.05 12.96 2.58
C TYR A 55 11.69 14.27 2.15
N ASN A 56 11.35 15.39 2.82
CA ASN A 56 11.94 16.69 2.51
C ASN A 56 13.43 16.74 2.85
N GLU A 57 13.85 16.21 4.01
CA GLU A 57 15.25 16.14 4.42
C GLU A 57 16.11 15.34 3.43
N ARG A 58 15.53 14.39 2.69
CA ARG A 58 16.19 13.56 1.68
C ARG A 58 16.03 14.08 0.25
N GLY A 59 15.36 15.23 0.08
CA GLY A 59 15.08 15.81 -1.23
C GLY A 59 14.12 15.00 -2.08
N MET A 60 13.36 14.07 -1.49
CA MET A 60 12.51 13.13 -2.21
C MET A 60 11.15 13.71 -2.63
N CYS A 61 10.69 14.85 -2.08
CA CYS A 61 9.35 15.36 -2.37
C CYS A 61 9.09 15.58 -3.88
N GLY A 62 10.12 15.82 -4.68
CA GLY A 62 10.03 16.03 -6.12
C GLY A 62 9.76 14.77 -6.96
N ILE A 63 9.78 13.56 -6.37
CA ILE A 63 9.45 12.33 -7.11
C ILE A 63 7.92 12.17 -7.29
N TRP A 64 7.11 12.85 -6.49
CA TRP A 64 5.66 12.93 -6.60
C TRP A 64 5.22 14.27 -7.18
N ASP A 65 4.01 14.31 -7.71
CA ASP A 65 3.38 15.56 -8.18
C ASP A 65 2.86 16.40 -7.01
N ALA A 66 2.51 15.75 -5.89
CA ALA A 66 2.13 16.37 -4.63
C ALA A 66 2.49 15.48 -3.44
N VAL A 67 2.78 16.11 -2.30
CA VAL A 67 2.90 15.45 -0.99
C VAL A 67 1.99 16.17 -0.01
N THR A 68 1.13 15.42 0.67
CA THR A 68 0.12 15.98 1.58
C THR A 68 0.22 15.29 2.95
N THR A 69 -0.30 15.93 4.00
CA THR A 69 -0.18 15.45 5.39
C THR A 69 -1.52 15.09 6.02
N GLU A 70 -2.49 14.69 5.22
CA GLU A 70 -3.83 14.33 5.72
C GLU A 70 -3.81 13.19 6.75
N LEU A 71 -2.77 12.34 6.77
CA LEU A 71 -2.67 11.27 7.76
C LEU A 71 -2.39 11.76 9.19
N ASP A 72 -2.07 13.04 9.39
CA ASP A 72 -2.10 13.67 10.71
C ASP A 72 -3.51 13.65 11.34
N ASN A 73 -4.54 13.50 10.52
CA ASN A 73 -5.94 13.49 10.97
C ASN A 73 -6.48 12.08 11.26
N ILE A 74 -5.64 11.03 11.20
CA ILE A 74 -6.08 9.69 11.63
C ILE A 74 -6.39 9.76 13.13
N PRO A 75 -7.62 9.36 13.56
CA PRO A 75 -8.01 9.46 14.95
C PRO A 75 -7.12 8.63 15.89
N ASP A 76 -6.82 9.16 17.07
CA ASP A 76 -6.00 8.49 18.10
C ASP A 76 -6.56 7.14 18.56
N VAL A 77 -7.85 6.89 18.32
CA VAL A 77 -8.48 5.60 18.63
C VAL A 77 -7.98 4.46 17.72
N ILE A 78 -7.40 4.79 16.58
CA ILE A 78 -6.79 3.82 15.67
C ILE A 78 -5.40 3.45 16.18
N ASP A 79 -5.27 2.25 16.72
CA ASP A 79 -3.98 1.77 17.23
C ASP A 79 -3.01 1.45 16.08
N PRO A 80 -1.91 2.22 15.92
CA PRO A 80 -0.95 2.00 14.83
C PRO A 80 -0.16 0.69 14.97
N SER A 81 -0.14 0.06 16.16
CA SER A 81 0.49 -1.24 16.33
C SER A 81 -0.35 -2.39 15.78
N VAL A 82 -1.66 -2.19 15.68
CA VAL A 82 -2.62 -3.16 15.12
C VAL A 82 -2.89 -2.82 13.64
N PHE A 83 -3.17 -1.56 13.35
CA PHE A 83 -3.63 -1.09 12.03
C PHE A 83 -2.53 -0.36 11.26
N TRP A 84 -1.40 -1.03 11.07
CA TRP A 84 -0.20 -0.44 10.46
C TRP A 84 -0.39 0.07 9.01
N ALA A 85 -1.36 -0.46 8.27
CA ALA A 85 -1.70 0.01 6.93
C ALA A 85 -2.95 0.92 6.90
N ALA A 86 -3.46 1.39 8.06
CA ALA A 86 -4.61 2.29 8.11
C ALA A 86 -4.42 3.54 7.25
N GLY A 87 -3.18 4.02 7.14
CA GLY A 87 -2.85 5.15 6.27
C GLY A 87 -3.31 4.96 4.82
N LYS A 88 -3.29 3.73 4.28
CA LYS A 88 -3.76 3.45 2.92
C LYS A 88 -5.28 3.65 2.79
N ILE A 89 -6.04 3.19 3.77
CA ILE A 89 -7.50 3.37 3.81
C ILE A 89 -7.83 4.85 3.93
N TYR A 90 -7.21 5.56 4.87
CA TYR A 90 -7.41 7.00 5.05
C TYR A 90 -6.94 7.82 3.84
N SER A 91 -5.89 7.40 3.15
CA SER A 91 -5.46 8.06 1.91
C SER A 91 -6.55 8.02 0.84
N LEU A 92 -7.29 6.92 0.74
CA LEU A 92 -8.45 6.84 -0.16
C LEU A 92 -9.61 7.73 0.33
N VAL A 93 -9.89 7.78 1.65
CA VAL A 93 -10.90 8.69 2.23
C VAL A 93 -10.62 10.13 1.83
N TYR A 94 -9.39 10.59 1.98
CA TYR A 94 -9.03 11.98 1.70
C TYR A 94 -8.88 12.30 0.21
N SER A 95 -8.46 11.33 -0.59
CA SER A 95 -8.23 11.54 -2.02
C SER A 95 -9.48 11.32 -2.87
N GLY A 96 -10.38 10.45 -2.44
CA GLY A 96 -11.57 10.07 -3.20
C GLY A 96 -11.25 9.23 -4.45
N THR A 97 -12.21 9.16 -5.35
CA THR A 97 -12.17 8.37 -6.59
C THR A 97 -12.34 9.29 -7.82
N PRO A 98 -11.87 8.88 -9.02
CA PRO A 98 -11.17 7.62 -9.32
C PRO A 98 -9.69 7.66 -8.90
N ALA A 99 -9.17 6.57 -8.33
CA ALA A 99 -7.80 6.48 -7.86
C ALA A 99 -7.16 5.11 -8.15
N ALA A 100 -5.84 5.10 -8.32
CA ALA A 100 -5.00 3.91 -8.23
C ALA A 100 -4.22 3.97 -6.92
N VAL A 101 -4.53 3.11 -5.98
CA VAL A 101 -3.83 3.05 -4.67
C VAL A 101 -2.78 1.96 -4.74
N MET A 102 -1.56 2.25 -4.31
CA MET A 102 -0.46 1.31 -4.43
C MET A 102 0.54 1.41 -3.29
N ASP A 103 1.13 0.29 -2.93
CA ASP A 103 2.23 0.23 -1.98
C ASP A 103 3.47 0.95 -2.55
N THR A 104 4.25 1.58 -1.69
CA THR A 104 5.46 2.31 -2.11
C THR A 104 6.53 1.41 -2.70
N ASP A 105 6.43 0.10 -2.51
CA ASP A 105 7.32 -0.90 -3.10
C ASP A 105 6.69 -1.69 -4.27
N PHE A 106 5.54 -1.21 -4.77
CA PHE A 106 4.91 -1.74 -5.97
C PHE A 106 5.29 -0.88 -7.19
N ILE A 107 6.12 -1.42 -8.07
CA ILE A 107 6.68 -0.70 -9.22
C ILE A 107 5.95 -1.15 -10.49
N VAL A 108 5.26 -0.24 -11.17
CA VAL A 108 4.58 -0.50 -12.44
C VAL A 108 5.50 -0.14 -13.59
N TRP A 109 5.91 -1.13 -14.39
CA TRP A 109 6.85 -0.95 -15.50
C TRP A 109 6.20 -0.51 -16.80
N ASP A 110 4.94 -0.88 -17.01
CA ASP A 110 4.22 -0.69 -18.25
C ASP A 110 3.09 0.34 -18.12
N LYS A 111 2.66 0.84 -19.28
CA LYS A 111 1.44 1.66 -19.35
C LYS A 111 0.21 0.76 -19.14
N LEU A 112 -0.64 1.11 -18.20
CA LEU A 112 -1.88 0.38 -17.93
C LEU A 112 -3.02 0.89 -18.80
N ALA A 113 -3.83 -0.04 -19.31
CA ALA A 113 -5.07 0.26 -20.03
C ALA A 113 -6.24 0.37 -19.04
N PHE A 114 -6.31 1.47 -18.31
CA PHE A 114 -7.29 1.66 -17.22
C PHE A 114 -8.73 1.41 -17.66
N ASP A 115 -9.10 1.75 -18.88
CA ASP A 115 -10.47 1.60 -19.38
C ASP A 115 -10.95 0.14 -19.38
N ASN A 116 -10.02 -0.81 -19.34
CA ASN A 116 -10.32 -2.24 -19.31
C ASN A 116 -10.42 -2.81 -17.88
N LEU A 117 -10.18 -2.00 -16.84
CA LEU A 117 -10.10 -2.48 -15.45
C LEU A 117 -11.43 -2.44 -14.68
N GLY A 118 -12.53 -2.02 -15.31
CA GLY A 118 -13.84 -1.94 -14.67
C GLY A 118 -13.94 -0.87 -13.57
N GLU A 119 -14.91 -1.05 -12.68
CA GLU A 119 -15.19 -0.15 -11.56
C GLU A 119 -14.20 -0.32 -10.41
N ILE A 120 -13.71 -1.54 -10.23
CA ILE A 120 -12.70 -1.95 -9.26
C ILE A 120 -11.79 -3.00 -9.88
N ALA A 121 -10.48 -2.86 -9.71
CA ALA A 121 -9.50 -3.87 -10.10
C ALA A 121 -8.47 -4.07 -8.99
N VAL A 122 -8.09 -5.34 -8.77
CA VAL A 122 -7.06 -5.75 -7.81
C VAL A 122 -6.03 -6.65 -8.50
N ILE A 123 -4.86 -6.84 -7.88
CA ILE A 123 -3.81 -7.67 -8.50
C ILE A 123 -4.25 -9.11 -8.62
N HIS A 124 -4.61 -9.75 -7.50
CA HIS A 124 -5.06 -11.14 -7.43
C HIS A 124 -5.88 -11.37 -6.16
N ASP A 125 -6.64 -12.46 -6.15
CA ASP A 125 -7.29 -12.96 -4.95
C ASP A 125 -6.32 -13.83 -4.14
N GLU A 126 -6.52 -13.81 -2.82
CA GLU A 126 -5.81 -14.66 -1.87
C GLU A 126 -6.66 -15.89 -1.51
N ASP A 127 -6.03 -17.01 -1.14
CA ASP A 127 -6.74 -18.13 -0.55
C ASP A 127 -7.09 -17.82 0.91
N ILE A 128 -8.21 -18.36 1.38
CA ILE A 128 -8.62 -18.17 2.78
C ILE A 128 -7.80 -19.10 3.67
N TYR A 129 -6.70 -18.59 4.22
CA TYR A 129 -5.93 -19.26 5.27
C TYR A 129 -6.44 -18.79 6.64
N PRO A 130 -6.98 -19.67 7.51
CA PRO A 130 -7.61 -19.27 8.79
C PRO A 130 -6.68 -18.46 9.71
N ASP A 131 -5.37 -18.72 9.66
CA ASP A 131 -4.38 -18.01 10.44
C ASP A 131 -4.14 -16.56 9.97
N VAL A 132 -4.57 -16.23 8.75
CA VAL A 132 -4.44 -14.89 8.15
C VAL A 132 -5.80 -14.24 7.98
N TYR A 133 -6.79 -15.01 7.55
CA TYR A 133 -8.16 -14.57 7.26
C TYR A 133 -9.17 -15.37 8.09
N PRO A 134 -9.19 -15.17 9.42
CA PRO A 134 -10.08 -15.89 10.32
C PRO A 134 -11.55 -15.56 10.08
N ASP A 135 -12.42 -16.32 10.70
CA ASP A 135 -13.85 -16.04 10.71
C ASP A 135 -14.22 -14.91 11.69
N ILE A 136 -15.50 -14.54 11.68
CA ILE A 136 -16.05 -13.44 12.48
C ILE A 136 -15.80 -13.60 13.99
N SER A 137 -15.74 -14.83 14.51
CA SER A 137 -15.60 -15.10 15.96
C SER A 137 -14.23 -14.74 16.51
N HIS A 138 -13.23 -14.57 15.61
CA HIS A 138 -11.87 -14.19 15.98
C HIS A 138 -11.76 -12.75 16.50
N PHE A 139 -12.61 -11.86 15.99
CA PHE A 139 -12.45 -10.43 16.22
C PHE A 139 -13.06 -9.99 17.56
N ASN A 140 -12.21 -9.47 18.45
CA ASN A 140 -12.62 -8.87 19.70
C ASN A 140 -13.01 -7.40 19.48
N MET A 141 -14.30 -7.13 19.52
CA MET A 141 -14.85 -5.82 19.22
C MET A 141 -15.42 -5.14 20.46
N LYS A 142 -15.44 -3.81 20.49
CA LYS A 142 -16.08 -3.03 21.56
C LYS A 142 -17.57 -3.37 21.68
N ARG A 143 -18.06 -3.28 22.90
CA ARG A 143 -19.48 -3.55 23.19
C ARG A 143 -20.39 -2.66 22.34
N GLY A 144 -21.33 -3.30 21.65
CA GLY A 144 -22.29 -2.63 20.77
C GLY A 144 -21.89 -2.59 19.30
N TYR A 145 -20.67 -2.96 18.96
CA TYR A 145 -20.29 -3.16 17.56
C TYR A 145 -20.93 -4.44 17.03
N VAL A 146 -21.48 -4.37 15.83
CA VAL A 146 -22.03 -5.52 15.10
C VAL A 146 -21.52 -5.42 13.67
N PHE A 147 -20.95 -6.51 13.16
CA PHE A 147 -20.61 -6.60 11.74
C PHE A 147 -21.87 -6.47 10.89
N ASP A 148 -21.74 -5.87 9.73
CA ASP A 148 -22.84 -5.81 8.78
C ASP A 148 -23.24 -7.25 8.39
N PRO A 149 -24.52 -7.64 8.52
CA PRO A 149 -24.98 -8.99 8.21
C PRO A 149 -24.88 -9.34 6.70
N GLU A 150 -24.73 -8.36 5.83
CA GLU A 150 -24.57 -8.57 4.39
C GLU A 150 -23.13 -8.90 3.99
N LEU A 151 -22.15 -8.81 4.91
CA LEU A 151 -20.77 -9.20 4.65
C LEU A 151 -20.67 -10.72 4.42
N ASP A 152 -20.31 -11.14 3.20
CA ASP A 152 -20.13 -12.54 2.86
C ASP A 152 -18.70 -13.03 3.20
N TRP A 153 -18.59 -13.72 4.33
CA TRP A 153 -17.34 -14.28 4.85
C TRP A 153 -16.73 -15.43 4.02
N ARG A 154 -17.42 -15.91 2.99
CA ARG A 154 -16.93 -16.95 2.07
C ARG A 154 -16.13 -16.36 0.92
N LEU A 155 -16.22 -15.06 0.69
CA LEU A 155 -15.48 -14.39 -0.38
C LEU A 155 -13.98 -14.44 -0.11
N ARG A 156 -13.22 -14.64 -1.18
CA ARG A 156 -11.76 -14.61 -1.13
C ARG A 156 -11.28 -13.17 -0.88
N PRO A 157 -10.26 -13.00 -0.02
CA PRO A 157 -9.61 -11.71 0.15
C PRO A 157 -8.92 -11.28 -1.14
N SER A 158 -8.71 -9.99 -1.32
CA SER A 158 -8.00 -9.45 -2.48
C SER A 158 -6.67 -8.83 -2.06
N ASN A 159 -5.61 -9.09 -2.82
CA ASN A 159 -4.34 -8.41 -2.60
C ASN A 159 -4.44 -6.94 -3.00
N THR A 160 -4.25 -6.07 -2.03
CA THR A 160 -4.40 -4.61 -2.15
C THR A 160 -3.07 -3.86 -2.26
N ALA A 161 -1.95 -4.55 -2.55
CA ALA A 161 -0.69 -3.87 -2.84
C ALA A 161 -0.79 -2.90 -4.03
N PHE A 162 -1.72 -3.19 -4.94
CA PHE A 162 -2.18 -2.30 -5.99
C PHE A 162 -3.66 -2.56 -6.28
N TYR A 163 -4.45 -1.50 -6.28
CA TYR A 163 -5.84 -1.57 -6.75
C TYR A 163 -6.26 -0.26 -7.43
N VAL A 164 -7.18 -0.38 -8.36
CA VAL A 164 -7.83 0.75 -9.04
C VAL A 164 -9.28 0.78 -8.61
N ILE A 165 -9.74 1.90 -8.10
CA ILE A 165 -11.14 2.09 -7.69
C ILE A 165 -11.71 3.34 -8.36
N ARG A 166 -12.85 3.17 -9.06
CA ARG A 166 -13.55 4.22 -9.80
C ARG A 166 -14.91 4.49 -9.21
N ASN A 167 -15.56 3.45 -8.71
CA ASN A 167 -16.88 3.56 -8.15
C ASN A 167 -16.82 4.27 -6.80
N LYS A 168 -17.48 5.42 -6.73
CA LYS A 168 -17.47 6.28 -5.53
C LYS A 168 -18.22 5.62 -4.38
N GLU A 169 -19.36 5.00 -4.65
CA GLU A 169 -20.18 4.35 -3.63
C GLU A 169 -19.44 3.17 -2.99
N LEU A 170 -18.72 2.38 -3.81
CA LEU A 170 -17.85 1.31 -3.31
C LEU A 170 -16.72 1.87 -2.44
N ALA A 171 -16.08 2.95 -2.86
CA ALA A 171 -15.00 3.54 -2.08
C ALA A 171 -15.50 4.04 -0.72
N GLU A 172 -16.65 4.71 -0.68
CA GLU A 172 -17.28 5.21 0.53
C GLU A 172 -17.72 4.05 1.45
N LEU A 173 -18.36 3.00 0.91
CA LEU A 173 -18.77 1.83 1.68
C LEU A 173 -17.55 1.10 2.26
N TYR A 174 -16.56 0.78 1.42
CA TYR A 174 -15.35 0.06 1.84
C TYR A 174 -14.58 0.83 2.93
N THR A 175 -14.29 2.11 2.69
CA THR A 175 -13.54 2.91 3.66
C THR A 175 -14.36 3.15 4.93
N GLY A 176 -15.67 3.34 4.83
CA GLY A 176 -16.58 3.47 5.97
C GLY A 176 -16.58 2.23 6.85
N GLU A 177 -16.74 1.03 6.26
CA GLU A 177 -16.70 -0.23 7.01
C GLU A 177 -15.31 -0.50 7.62
N ALA A 178 -14.22 -0.23 6.87
CA ALA A 178 -12.87 -0.40 7.38
C ALA A 178 -12.58 0.54 8.56
N VAL A 179 -12.93 1.82 8.46
CA VAL A 179 -12.77 2.78 9.56
C VAL A 179 -13.64 2.39 10.75
N ARG A 180 -14.90 2.06 10.53
CA ARG A 180 -15.82 1.60 11.57
C ARG A 180 -15.28 0.37 12.31
N PHE A 181 -14.72 -0.60 11.58
CA PHE A 181 -14.08 -1.77 12.18
C PHE A 181 -12.87 -1.37 13.02
N MET A 182 -11.95 -0.58 12.46
CA MET A 182 -10.71 -0.18 13.15
C MET A 182 -10.98 0.62 14.42
N GLU A 183 -11.95 1.55 14.40
CA GLU A 183 -12.32 2.36 15.55
C GLU A 183 -12.98 1.54 16.68
N ASN A 184 -13.60 0.42 16.34
CA ASN A 184 -14.32 -0.42 17.27
C ASN A 184 -13.58 -1.70 17.67
N ALA A 185 -12.36 -1.91 17.22
CA ALA A 185 -11.53 -2.99 17.71
C ALA A 185 -11.22 -2.79 19.21
N ALA A 186 -11.38 -3.85 20.01
CA ALA A 186 -11.04 -3.83 21.44
C ALA A 186 -9.64 -4.42 21.72
N GLY A 187 -8.78 -4.46 20.70
CA GLY A 187 -7.46 -5.06 20.67
C GLY A 187 -7.45 -6.29 19.77
N GLY A 188 -6.26 -6.64 19.28
CA GLY A 188 -6.07 -7.77 18.38
C GLY A 188 -4.64 -7.85 17.88
N ASP A 189 -4.33 -8.90 17.12
CA ASP A 189 -3.05 -9.01 16.45
C ASP A 189 -2.98 -8.15 15.20
N SER A 190 -1.78 -7.71 14.85
CA SER A 190 -1.57 -6.77 13.74
C SER A 190 -1.76 -7.40 12.36
N LEU A 191 -1.72 -8.73 12.23
CA LEU A 191 -1.89 -9.38 10.94
C LEU A 191 -3.37 -9.51 10.61
N THR A 192 -4.12 -10.28 11.40
CA THR A 192 -5.50 -10.62 11.06
C THR A 192 -6.44 -9.41 11.03
N TYR A 193 -6.26 -8.46 11.96
CA TYR A 193 -7.08 -7.26 12.04
C TYR A 193 -6.81 -6.31 10.85
N MET A 194 -5.52 -6.11 10.52
CA MET A 194 -5.19 -5.21 9.41
C MET A 194 -5.61 -5.78 8.07
N VAL A 195 -5.31 -7.07 7.79
CA VAL A 195 -5.70 -7.66 6.51
C VAL A 195 -7.21 -7.83 6.36
N PHE A 196 -7.96 -7.96 7.47
CA PHE A 196 -9.42 -7.89 7.40
C PHE A 196 -9.88 -6.53 6.91
N ALA A 197 -9.42 -5.44 7.54
CA ALA A 197 -9.80 -4.08 7.18
C ALA A 197 -9.39 -3.73 5.74
N GLU A 198 -8.21 -4.15 5.31
CA GLU A 198 -7.62 -3.75 4.04
C GLU A 198 -7.99 -4.68 2.88
N GLN A 199 -7.88 -6.00 3.09
CA GLN A 199 -7.92 -6.98 2.00
C GLN A 199 -9.25 -7.74 1.93
N ARG A 200 -9.92 -7.94 3.07
CA ARG A 200 -11.13 -8.75 3.11
C ARG A 200 -12.41 -7.93 2.97
N LEU A 201 -12.46 -6.74 3.56
CA LEU A 201 -13.63 -5.87 3.43
C LEU A 201 -13.86 -5.37 2.00
N LEU A 202 -12.81 -5.14 1.22
CA LEU A 202 -12.95 -4.64 -0.16
C LEU A 202 -13.80 -5.55 -1.05
N PRO A 203 -13.53 -6.86 -1.21
CA PRO A 203 -14.40 -7.76 -1.98
C PRO A 203 -15.79 -7.94 -1.36
N MET A 204 -15.91 -7.92 -0.03
CA MET A 204 -17.22 -8.02 0.64
C MET A 204 -18.10 -6.81 0.31
N CYS A 205 -17.55 -5.59 0.40
CA CYS A 205 -18.28 -4.37 0.04
C CYS A 205 -18.62 -4.30 -1.46
N SER A 206 -17.71 -4.81 -2.33
CA SER A 206 -17.98 -4.90 -3.77
C SER A 206 -19.18 -5.81 -4.05
N ALA A 207 -19.24 -6.96 -3.38
CA ALA A 207 -20.36 -7.89 -3.52
C ALA A 207 -21.69 -7.34 -2.99
N MET A 208 -21.68 -6.59 -1.87
CA MET A 208 -22.87 -5.92 -1.33
C MET A 208 -23.50 -4.96 -2.35
N LEU A 209 -22.68 -4.32 -3.17
CA LEU A 209 -23.13 -3.41 -4.22
C LEU A 209 -23.37 -4.11 -5.57
N GLY A 210 -23.15 -5.42 -5.65
CA GLY A 210 -23.28 -6.17 -6.92
C GLY A 210 -22.24 -5.76 -7.97
N ILE A 211 -21.08 -5.25 -7.55
CA ILE A 211 -20.00 -4.81 -8.43
C ILE A 211 -19.01 -5.96 -8.61
N ASP A 212 -18.79 -6.38 -9.85
CA ASP A 212 -17.79 -7.38 -10.18
C ASP A 212 -16.37 -6.81 -10.09
N MET A 213 -15.50 -7.49 -9.37
CA MET A 213 -14.10 -7.12 -9.26
C MET A 213 -13.28 -7.69 -10.42
N TYR A 214 -12.51 -6.83 -11.09
CA TYR A 214 -11.56 -7.27 -12.10
C TYR A 214 -10.25 -7.72 -11.45
N VAL A 215 -9.89 -8.99 -11.63
CA VAL A 215 -8.64 -9.56 -11.10
C VAL A 215 -7.60 -9.55 -12.23
N ILE A 216 -6.53 -8.76 -12.07
CA ILE A 216 -5.56 -8.48 -13.15
C ILE A 216 -4.65 -9.69 -13.40
N SER A 217 -4.26 -10.41 -12.34
CA SER A 217 -3.35 -11.55 -12.40
C SER A 217 -3.84 -12.67 -11.48
N ASN A 218 -3.05 -13.68 -11.28
CA ASN A 218 -3.29 -14.74 -10.31
C ASN A 218 -1.95 -15.27 -9.74
N LEU A 219 -2.03 -16.01 -8.62
CA LEU A 219 -0.84 -16.52 -7.94
C LEU A 219 0.01 -17.44 -8.84
N GLU A 220 -0.60 -18.20 -9.73
CA GLU A 220 0.14 -19.07 -10.66
C GLU A 220 1.02 -18.27 -11.61
N ARG A 221 0.47 -17.23 -12.25
CA ARG A 221 1.24 -16.32 -13.12
C ARG A 221 2.35 -15.60 -12.36
N LEU A 222 2.07 -15.17 -11.13
CA LEU A 222 3.05 -14.48 -10.30
C LEU A 222 4.26 -15.38 -9.98
N PHE A 223 4.03 -16.62 -9.60
CA PHE A 223 5.10 -17.50 -9.10
C PHE A 223 5.72 -18.43 -10.16
N ARG A 224 5.02 -18.75 -11.23
CA ARG A 224 5.53 -19.66 -12.29
C ARG A 224 6.01 -18.91 -13.51
N ASP A 225 5.20 -17.99 -14.03
CA ASP A 225 5.45 -17.33 -15.31
C ASP A 225 6.20 -16.01 -15.16
N GLY A 226 6.20 -15.45 -13.95
CA GLY A 226 6.76 -14.15 -13.62
C GLY A 226 6.01 -13.00 -14.31
N GLU A 227 5.30 -12.20 -13.54
CA GLU A 227 4.70 -10.98 -14.09
C GLU A 227 5.79 -9.99 -14.48
N ARG A 228 5.64 -9.37 -15.67
CA ARG A 228 6.64 -8.44 -16.20
C ARG A 228 6.20 -6.98 -16.12
N TRP A 229 4.90 -6.72 -16.01
CA TRP A 229 4.38 -5.38 -15.97
C TRP A 229 4.54 -4.67 -14.63
N PHE A 230 4.81 -5.44 -13.55
CA PHE A 230 5.13 -4.89 -12.23
C PHE A 230 6.20 -5.68 -11.48
N THR A 231 6.71 -5.07 -10.43
CA THR A 231 7.52 -5.71 -9.38
C THR A 231 6.95 -5.30 -8.02
N HIS A 232 6.74 -6.27 -7.15
CA HIS A 232 6.38 -6.05 -5.76
C HIS A 232 7.41 -6.76 -4.87
N THR A 233 8.05 -6.04 -3.95
CA THR A 233 9.15 -6.60 -3.15
C THR A 233 8.69 -7.34 -1.89
N TRP A 234 7.43 -7.36 -1.64
CA TRP A 234 6.70 -8.00 -0.54
C TRP A 234 7.48 -9.08 0.24
N GLY A 235 7.64 -10.29 -0.29
CA GLY A 235 8.32 -11.39 0.42
C GLY A 235 9.85 -11.26 0.50
N MET A 236 10.47 -10.35 -0.27
CA MET A 236 11.92 -10.18 -0.30
C MET A 236 12.46 -9.29 0.81
N LYS A 237 11.63 -8.42 1.41
CA LYS A 237 12.06 -7.45 2.43
C LYS A 237 12.75 -8.14 3.63
N ARG A 238 12.14 -9.22 4.12
CA ARG A 238 12.74 -10.00 5.21
C ARG A 238 14.08 -10.58 4.80
N GLN A 239 14.17 -11.18 3.62
CA GLN A 239 15.43 -11.76 3.13
C GLN A 239 16.53 -10.71 2.98
N MET A 240 16.19 -9.49 2.52
CA MET A 240 17.13 -8.38 2.40
C MET A 240 17.61 -7.86 3.77
N ARG A 241 16.76 -7.89 4.80
CA ARG A 241 17.18 -7.55 6.17
C ARG A 241 18.15 -8.58 6.76
N GLU A 242 17.97 -9.86 6.43
CA GLU A 242 18.78 -10.97 6.94
C GLU A 242 20.05 -11.20 6.10
N ASN A 243 20.10 -10.75 4.82
CA ASN A 243 21.20 -10.99 3.90
C ASN A 243 21.74 -9.68 3.28
N THR A 244 22.85 -9.20 3.83
CA THR A 244 23.48 -7.93 3.42
C THR A 244 23.99 -7.95 1.97
N ALA A 245 24.45 -9.10 1.45
CA ALA A 245 24.90 -9.22 0.07
C ALA A 245 23.75 -9.13 -0.92
N LEU A 246 22.62 -9.80 -0.64
CA LEU A 246 21.38 -9.69 -1.43
C LEU A 246 20.86 -8.26 -1.41
N ARG A 247 20.80 -7.62 -0.23
CA ARG A 247 20.39 -6.23 -0.05
C ARG A 247 21.27 -5.29 -0.89
N ALA A 248 22.61 -5.42 -0.79
CA ALA A 248 23.53 -4.57 -1.52
C ALA A 248 23.42 -4.73 -3.04
N ASP A 249 23.25 -5.96 -3.54
CA ASP A 249 23.02 -6.20 -4.97
C ASP A 249 21.71 -5.57 -5.44
N PHE A 250 20.64 -5.76 -4.69
CA PHE A 250 19.33 -5.17 -4.98
C PHE A 250 19.41 -3.64 -5.03
N CYS A 251 19.99 -3.00 -4.00
CA CYS A 251 20.12 -1.55 -3.93
C CYS A 251 20.94 -1.00 -5.10
N ARG A 252 22.09 -1.63 -5.45
CA ARG A 252 22.90 -1.22 -6.61
C ARG A 252 22.14 -1.36 -7.93
N ARG A 253 21.31 -2.40 -8.09
CA ARG A 253 20.47 -2.55 -9.29
C ARG A 253 19.41 -1.46 -9.37
N CYS A 254 18.76 -1.12 -8.25
CA CYS A 254 17.80 -0.04 -8.21
C CYS A 254 18.44 1.32 -8.54
N ILE A 255 19.60 1.65 -7.95
CA ILE A 255 20.34 2.88 -8.26
C ILE A 255 20.68 2.94 -9.74
N ARG A 256 21.28 1.88 -10.30
CA ARG A 256 21.61 1.82 -11.74
C ARG A 256 20.36 2.01 -12.60
N ARG A 257 19.24 1.44 -12.20
CA ARG A 257 17.99 1.60 -12.93
C ARG A 257 17.46 3.03 -12.86
N ILE A 258 17.47 3.65 -11.69
CA ILE A 258 17.00 5.04 -11.52
C ILE A 258 17.91 5.97 -12.32
N THR A 259 19.24 5.86 -12.19
CA THR A 259 20.18 6.75 -12.89
C THR A 259 20.16 6.58 -14.40
N ALA A 260 19.86 5.38 -14.90
CA ALA A 260 19.70 5.14 -16.33
C ALA A 260 18.41 5.72 -16.92
N ASP A 261 17.30 5.58 -16.21
CA ASP A 261 15.98 5.99 -16.70
C ASP A 261 15.67 7.46 -16.37
N PHE A 262 16.24 7.98 -15.26
CA PHE A 262 15.95 9.30 -14.68
C PHE A 262 17.25 9.96 -14.18
N PRO A 263 18.19 10.31 -15.05
CA PRO A 263 19.52 10.83 -14.68
C PRO A 263 19.45 12.12 -13.86
N GLU A 264 18.40 12.90 -13.98
CA GLU A 264 18.16 14.13 -13.22
C GLU A 264 18.04 13.88 -11.70
N TYR A 265 17.70 12.68 -11.26
CA TYR A 265 17.61 12.30 -9.84
C TYR A 265 18.91 11.74 -9.26
N GLU A 266 19.99 11.61 -10.04
CA GLU A 266 21.27 11.06 -9.53
C GLU A 266 21.84 11.89 -8.37
N SER A 267 21.76 13.22 -8.46
CA SER A 267 22.23 14.11 -7.38
C SER A 267 21.44 13.89 -6.07
N MET A 268 20.14 13.73 -6.17
CA MET A 268 19.30 13.40 -5.02
C MET A 268 19.70 12.07 -4.39
N LEU A 269 19.85 11.01 -5.20
CA LEU A 269 20.26 9.69 -4.69
C LEU A 269 21.59 9.74 -3.94
N ARG A 270 22.58 10.48 -4.47
CA ARG A 270 23.91 10.67 -3.82
C ARG A 270 23.82 11.49 -2.53
N GLY A 271 22.78 12.32 -2.40
CA GLY A 271 22.52 13.10 -1.18
C GLY A 271 21.93 12.30 -0.04
N ILE A 272 21.25 11.18 -0.35
CA ILE A 272 20.61 10.31 0.66
C ILE A 272 21.68 9.49 1.37
N GLU A 273 21.81 9.68 2.69
CA GLU A 273 22.88 9.06 3.48
C GLU A 273 22.83 7.53 3.46
N GLU A 274 21.65 6.96 3.58
CA GLU A 274 21.39 5.52 3.58
C GLU A 274 21.81 4.84 2.27
N LEU A 275 21.93 5.58 1.17
CA LEU A 275 22.27 5.05 -0.14
C LEU A 275 23.78 5.13 -0.48
N ARG A 276 24.56 5.92 0.27
CA ARG A 276 26.01 6.13 0.02
C ARG A 276 26.81 4.84 -0.15
N PRO A 277 26.55 3.74 0.60
CA PRO A 277 27.34 2.50 0.46
C PRO A 277 27.20 1.79 -0.91
N TYR A 278 26.28 2.22 -1.75
CA TYR A 278 25.94 1.53 -2.99
C TYR A 278 26.45 2.22 -4.25
N PHE A 279 27.08 3.37 -4.12
CA PHE A 279 27.71 4.12 -5.21
C PHE A 279 29.16 3.72 -5.47
#